data_6607f9fe74bc52af0dcb6b40241fd19c
#
_entry.id   6607f9fe74bc52af0dcb6b40241fd19c
#
_cell.length_a   1.000
_cell.length_b   1.000
_cell.length_c   1.000
_cell.angle_alpha   90.00
_cell.angle_beta   90.00
_cell.angle_gamma   90.00
#
_symmetry.space_group_name_H-M   'P 1'
#
loop_
_entity.id
_entity.type
_entity.pdbx_description
1 polymer ?
#
loop_
_entity_poly.entity_id
_entity_poly.type
_entity_poly.pdbx_seq_one_letter_code
_entity_poly.pdbx_strand_id
1 'polypeptide(L)'
;APEGDPDAGTQVLISTIDYNEYVGRIGVGKVDNGKIAVNQEVMLMNHHDPSKKKKVKISKLYEFEGLNKIEVQEAGIGSIVAVSGIPDIHIGDTLCGDLDNPVSIPFQKISEPTISMNFIVNDSPLAGKEGKYVTSRHLRDRLMRELNTDVSLRVEETDSADCFKVSGRGELHLSVLIENMRREGYEFAVSKAEVLYHYDEKGHKLEPMEQVYIDVPEEFAGNVIEKLGQRKGELVNMTPGHSGTTRLEFMIPSRGLILSLIHI
;
A
#
# COMPACT_ATOMS: atom_id res chain seq x y z
N ALA A 1 24.95 -15.27 8.03
CA ALA A 1 24.79 -14.45 9.23
C ALA A 1 24.07 -13.17 8.83
N PRO A 2 23.24 -12.57 9.68
CA PRO A 2 22.65 -11.27 9.39
C PRO A 2 23.75 -10.22 9.24
N GLU A 3 23.55 -9.29 8.29
CA GLU A 3 24.42 -8.13 8.11
C GLU A 3 24.06 -7.06 9.15
N GLY A 4 25.04 -6.31 9.66
CA GLY A 4 24.86 -5.23 10.61
C GLY A 4 25.75 -5.39 11.86
N ASP A 5 25.71 -4.38 12.76
CA ASP A 5 26.51 -4.35 13.99
C ASP A 5 25.63 -4.64 15.21
N PRO A 6 25.86 -5.77 15.93
CA PRO A 6 25.07 -6.14 17.10
C PRO A 6 25.31 -5.22 18.32
N ASP A 7 26.43 -4.52 18.35
CA ASP A 7 26.82 -3.61 19.45
C ASP A 7 26.45 -2.14 19.16
N ALA A 8 25.95 -1.85 17.97
CA ALA A 8 25.45 -0.53 17.60
C ALA A 8 24.11 -0.20 18.29
N GLY A 9 23.69 1.05 18.19
CA GLY A 9 22.35 1.49 18.62
C GLY A 9 21.26 0.76 17.81
N THR A 10 20.12 0.50 18.45
CA THR A 10 18.95 -0.15 17.80
C THR A 10 18.58 0.58 16.53
N GLN A 11 18.41 -0.16 15.44
CA GLN A 11 17.77 0.33 14.20
C GLN A 11 16.85 -0.74 13.64
N VAL A 12 15.57 -0.37 13.52
CA VAL A 12 14.52 -1.23 12.94
C VAL A 12 13.77 -0.45 11.88
N LEU A 13 13.78 -0.95 10.63
CA LEU A 13 12.97 -0.39 9.55
C LEU A 13 11.61 -1.08 9.52
N ILE A 14 10.53 -0.30 9.63
CA ILE A 14 9.17 -0.80 9.53
C ILE A 14 8.81 -1.01 8.06
N SER A 15 8.60 -2.25 7.68
CA SER A 15 8.29 -2.67 6.31
C SER A 15 6.81 -3.01 6.10
N THR A 16 6.09 -3.34 7.16
CA THR A 16 4.66 -3.73 7.10
C THR A 16 3.94 -3.24 8.34
N ILE A 17 2.66 -2.95 8.20
CA ILE A 17 1.76 -2.61 9.31
C ILE A 17 0.71 -3.71 9.43
N ASP A 18 0.50 -4.16 10.65
CA ASP A 18 -0.62 -5.01 11.04
C ASP A 18 -1.52 -4.24 12.02
N TYR A 19 -2.73 -4.71 12.22
CA TYR A 19 -3.69 -4.07 13.10
C TYR A 19 -4.40 -5.10 13.98
N ASN A 20 -4.52 -4.79 15.25
CA ASN A 20 -5.27 -5.58 16.19
C ASN A 20 -6.18 -4.64 17.01
N GLU A 21 -7.44 -5.00 17.16
CA GLU A 21 -8.44 -4.16 17.84
C GLU A 21 -8.09 -3.83 19.31
N TYR A 22 -7.30 -4.68 19.98
CA TYR A 22 -6.93 -4.51 21.39
C TYR A 22 -5.63 -3.70 21.60
N VAL A 23 -4.69 -3.82 20.67
CA VAL A 23 -3.36 -3.17 20.80
C VAL A 23 -3.13 -2.06 19.76
N GLY A 24 -4.06 -1.89 18.82
CA GLY A 24 -3.96 -0.89 17.77
C GLY A 24 -3.00 -1.31 16.65
N ARG A 25 -2.31 -0.32 16.06
CA ARG A 25 -1.31 -0.55 15.02
C ARG A 25 -0.09 -1.26 15.55
N ILE A 26 0.39 -2.22 14.77
CA ILE A 26 1.58 -3.03 15.05
C ILE A 26 2.52 -2.85 13.86
N GLY A 27 3.68 -2.24 14.11
CA GLY A 27 4.72 -2.13 13.08
C GLY A 27 5.54 -3.41 13.01
N VAL A 28 5.68 -3.97 11.82
CA VAL A 28 6.53 -5.13 11.56
C VAL A 28 7.76 -4.70 10.80
N GLY A 29 8.93 -5.10 11.28
CA GLY A 29 10.20 -4.73 10.66
C GLY A 29 11.33 -5.68 11.02
N LYS A 30 12.46 -5.51 10.34
CA LYS A 30 13.69 -6.23 10.61
C LYS A 30 14.60 -5.39 11.51
N VAL A 31 15.23 -6.02 12.48
CA VAL A 31 16.31 -5.41 13.28
C VAL A 31 17.58 -5.39 12.42
N ASP A 32 17.96 -4.23 11.93
CA ASP A 32 19.14 -4.07 11.07
C ASP A 32 20.42 -3.85 11.88
N ASN A 33 20.34 -3.15 13.03
CA ASN A 33 21.45 -2.98 13.95
C ASN A 33 20.99 -3.09 15.40
N GLY A 34 21.91 -3.50 16.26
CA GLY A 34 21.74 -3.56 17.71
C GLY A 34 20.68 -4.55 18.17
N LYS A 35 19.99 -4.16 19.24
CA LYS A 35 18.89 -4.93 19.86
C LYS A 35 17.72 -4.01 20.17
N ILE A 36 16.51 -4.57 20.09
CA ILE A 36 15.29 -3.89 20.52
C ILE A 36 14.68 -4.63 21.71
N ALA A 37 14.16 -3.88 22.69
CA ALA A 37 13.58 -4.44 23.91
C ALA A 37 12.26 -3.81 24.29
N VAL A 38 11.46 -4.54 25.06
CA VAL A 38 10.23 -4.03 25.69
C VAL A 38 10.58 -2.91 26.66
N ASN A 39 9.74 -1.89 26.73
CA ASN A 39 9.95 -0.67 27.51
C ASN A 39 11.11 0.23 27.07
N GLN A 40 11.82 -0.10 26.01
CA GLN A 40 12.86 0.75 25.44
C GLN A 40 12.26 2.03 24.88
N GLU A 41 12.93 3.16 25.11
CA GLU A 41 12.65 4.43 24.45
C GLU A 41 13.45 4.50 23.16
N VAL A 42 12.77 4.81 22.06
CA VAL A 42 13.37 4.93 20.73
C VAL A 42 12.86 6.19 20.03
N MET A 43 13.65 6.69 19.09
CA MET A 43 13.22 7.77 18.20
C MET A 43 12.50 7.17 17.01
N LEU A 44 11.23 7.52 16.84
CA LEU A 44 10.45 7.27 15.62
C LEU A 44 10.78 8.36 14.61
N MET A 45 11.22 7.98 13.43
CA MET A 45 11.60 8.91 12.37
C MET A 45 11.37 8.34 10.99
N ASN A 46 11.27 9.21 9.98
CA ASN A 46 11.06 8.79 8.60
C ASN A 46 12.11 9.41 7.67
N HIS A 47 12.66 8.62 6.77
CA HIS A 47 13.72 9.08 5.85
C HIS A 47 13.24 10.19 4.90
N HIS A 48 12.00 10.10 4.42
CA HIS A 48 11.40 11.07 3.48
C HIS A 48 10.74 12.27 4.17
N ASP A 49 10.58 12.21 5.50
CA ASP A 49 10.03 13.31 6.29
C ASP A 49 10.91 13.58 7.52
N PRO A 50 11.97 14.40 7.36
CA PRO A 50 12.89 14.72 8.45
C PRO A 50 12.23 15.47 9.63
N SER A 51 11.05 16.06 9.40
CA SER A 51 10.29 16.76 10.48
C SER A 51 9.61 15.78 11.42
N LYS A 52 9.35 14.55 10.97
CA LYS A 52 8.73 13.48 11.75
C LYS A 52 9.74 12.81 12.67
N LYS A 53 10.03 13.48 13.80
CA LYS A 53 10.86 12.92 14.88
C LYS A 53 10.08 12.95 16.18
N LYS A 54 9.83 11.76 16.75
CA LYS A 54 9.05 11.60 17.97
C LYS A 54 9.67 10.53 18.85
N LYS A 55 9.94 10.87 20.11
CA LYS A 55 10.35 9.88 21.12
C LYS A 55 9.15 9.03 21.49
N VAL A 56 9.29 7.71 21.37
CA VAL A 56 8.25 6.72 21.64
C VAL A 56 8.78 5.58 22.50
N LYS A 57 7.89 4.85 23.13
CA LYS A 57 8.23 3.71 23.99
C LYS A 57 7.61 2.44 23.42
N ILE A 58 8.38 1.38 23.35
CA ILE A 58 7.92 0.05 22.92
C ILE A 58 7.09 -0.56 24.06
N SER A 59 5.79 -0.81 23.81
CA SER A 59 4.92 -1.42 24.82
C SER A 59 5.01 -2.93 24.83
N LYS A 60 4.97 -3.55 23.64
CA LYS A 60 5.13 -4.99 23.46
C LYS A 60 5.97 -5.28 22.23
N LEU A 61 6.71 -6.37 22.32
CA LEU A 61 7.58 -6.87 21.28
C LEU A 61 7.25 -8.33 20.99
N TYR A 62 7.16 -8.69 19.72
CA TYR A 62 6.89 -10.05 19.29
C TYR A 62 7.93 -10.48 18.25
N GLU A 63 8.27 -11.74 18.23
CA GLU A 63 8.99 -12.42 17.14
C GLU A 63 8.05 -13.42 16.45
N PHE A 64 8.42 -13.83 15.22
CA PHE A 64 7.65 -14.79 14.44
C PHE A 64 8.28 -16.18 14.52
N GLU A 65 7.53 -17.15 15.02
CA GLU A 65 7.86 -18.58 14.91
C GLU A 65 6.86 -19.26 13.96
N GLY A 66 7.29 -19.47 12.73
CA GLY A 66 6.38 -19.89 11.66
C GLY A 66 5.31 -18.84 11.42
N LEU A 67 4.04 -19.18 11.65
CA LEU A 67 2.90 -18.28 11.51
C LEU A 67 2.46 -17.60 12.82
N ASN A 68 3.07 -17.99 13.94
CA ASN A 68 2.68 -17.49 15.26
C ASN A 68 3.53 -16.29 15.69
N LYS A 69 2.91 -15.33 16.37
CA LYS A 69 3.59 -14.22 17.04
C LYS A 69 3.83 -14.59 18.50
N ILE A 70 5.07 -14.62 18.93
CA ILE A 70 5.50 -14.96 20.30
C ILE A 70 5.98 -13.68 20.97
N GLU A 71 5.44 -13.36 22.13
CA GLU A 71 5.87 -12.20 22.91
C GLU A 71 7.26 -12.46 23.51
N VAL A 72 8.19 -11.53 23.23
CA VAL A 72 9.59 -11.61 23.69
C VAL A 72 9.97 -10.34 24.44
N GLN A 73 11.01 -10.43 25.30
CA GLN A 73 11.49 -9.28 26.05
C GLN A 73 12.53 -8.46 25.26
N GLU A 74 13.33 -9.12 24.45
CA GLU A 74 14.31 -8.50 23.56
C GLU A 74 14.46 -9.30 22.26
N ALA A 75 14.88 -8.63 21.19
CA ALA A 75 15.23 -9.24 19.92
C ALA A 75 16.47 -8.60 19.34
N GLY A 76 17.33 -9.41 18.72
CA GLY A 76 18.61 -8.99 18.18
C GLY A 76 18.60 -8.78 16.68
N ILE A 77 19.78 -8.44 16.17
CA ILE A 77 20.04 -8.22 14.76
C ILE A 77 19.56 -9.39 13.88
N GLY A 78 18.89 -9.07 12.77
CA GLY A 78 18.36 -10.04 11.83
C GLY A 78 16.97 -10.58 12.18
N SER A 79 16.49 -10.39 13.42
CA SER A 79 15.13 -10.78 13.82
C SER A 79 14.10 -9.95 13.10
N ILE A 80 13.01 -10.60 12.66
CA ILE A 80 11.79 -9.93 12.21
C ILE A 80 10.90 -9.76 13.42
N VAL A 81 10.63 -8.51 13.77
CA VAL A 81 9.91 -8.16 14.99
C VAL A 81 8.59 -7.44 14.67
N ALA A 82 7.60 -7.63 15.54
CA ALA A 82 6.39 -6.84 15.53
C ALA A 82 6.33 -6.00 16.83
N VAL A 83 6.21 -4.69 16.68
CA VAL A 83 6.22 -3.73 17.79
C VAL A 83 4.87 -3.05 17.94
N SER A 84 4.40 -2.89 19.17
CA SER A 84 3.16 -2.19 19.49
C SER A 84 3.40 -1.05 20.49
N GLY A 85 2.38 -0.20 20.64
CA GLY A 85 2.44 0.98 21.52
C GLY A 85 2.76 2.28 20.80
N ILE A 86 2.83 2.27 19.48
CA ILE A 86 3.13 3.44 18.64
C ILE A 86 1.94 3.67 17.68
N PRO A 87 0.94 4.48 18.07
CA PRO A 87 -0.28 4.66 17.25
C PRO A 87 -0.02 5.23 15.86
N ASP A 88 0.99 6.10 15.75
CA ASP A 88 1.31 6.84 14.52
C ASP A 88 2.43 6.15 13.70
N ILE A 89 2.63 4.84 13.88
CA ILE A 89 3.64 4.09 13.13
C ILE A 89 3.19 3.87 11.68
N HIS A 90 4.12 4.06 10.74
CA HIS A 90 3.86 3.88 9.30
C HIS A 90 4.97 3.04 8.66
N ILE A 91 4.68 2.51 7.47
CA ILE A 91 5.72 1.85 6.65
C ILE A 91 6.78 2.87 6.27
N GLY A 92 8.05 2.45 6.36
CA GLY A 92 9.22 3.29 6.12
C GLY A 92 9.68 4.10 7.33
N ASP A 93 8.96 4.02 8.45
CA ASP A 93 9.46 4.57 9.69
C ASP A 93 10.63 3.74 10.22
N THR A 94 11.63 4.41 10.80
CA THR A 94 12.75 3.80 11.49
C THR A 94 12.59 4.01 12.99
N LEU A 95 12.76 2.94 13.75
CA LEU A 95 12.92 2.99 15.19
C LEU A 95 14.41 3.02 15.50
N CYS A 96 14.90 4.15 16.04
CA CYS A 96 16.31 4.36 16.36
C CYS A 96 16.53 4.45 17.87
N GLY A 97 17.43 3.63 18.41
CA GLY A 97 17.76 3.61 19.84
C GLY A 97 18.76 4.70 20.26
N ASP A 98 19.51 5.26 19.31
CA ASP A 98 20.34 6.42 19.57
C ASP A 98 19.45 7.68 19.57
N LEU A 99 19.19 8.21 20.75
CA LEU A 99 18.31 9.37 20.93
C LEU A 99 19.04 10.70 20.68
N ASP A 100 20.36 10.72 20.78
CA ASP A 100 21.18 11.93 20.63
C ASP A 100 21.50 12.17 19.15
N ASN A 101 21.85 11.10 18.41
CA ASN A 101 22.18 11.16 16.99
C ASN A 101 21.34 10.16 16.18
N PRO A 102 20.02 10.34 16.11
CA PRO A 102 19.15 9.37 15.45
C PRO A 102 19.33 9.40 13.93
N VAL A 103 19.52 8.20 13.33
CA VAL A 103 19.71 8.02 11.90
C VAL A 103 18.57 7.18 11.35
N SER A 104 17.91 7.66 10.30
CA SER A 104 16.88 6.92 9.58
C SER A 104 17.46 5.99 8.53
N ILE A 105 16.84 4.83 8.37
CA ILE A 105 17.19 3.89 7.29
C ILE A 105 16.51 4.35 6.01
N PRO A 106 17.24 4.48 4.89
CA PRO A 106 16.64 4.78 3.58
C PRO A 106 15.67 3.67 3.16
N PHE A 107 14.52 4.05 2.61
CA PHE A 107 13.57 3.09 2.05
C PHE A 107 12.93 3.66 0.78
N GLN A 108 12.37 2.78 -0.05
CA GLN A 108 11.68 3.18 -1.26
C GLN A 108 10.32 3.78 -0.90
N LYS A 109 10.07 5.02 -1.37
CA LYS A 109 8.79 5.70 -1.14
C LYS A 109 7.63 4.90 -1.74
N ILE A 110 6.55 4.72 -0.98
CA ILE A 110 5.33 4.10 -1.47
C ILE A 110 4.70 5.01 -2.52
N SER A 111 4.34 4.43 -3.67
CA SER A 111 3.70 5.17 -4.76
C SER A 111 2.36 5.77 -4.32
N GLU A 112 2.10 6.99 -4.74
CA GLU A 112 0.82 7.65 -4.52
C GLU A 112 -0.29 6.98 -5.33
N PRO A 113 -1.56 7.10 -4.90
CA PRO A 113 -2.70 6.62 -5.68
C PRO A 113 -2.73 7.24 -7.07
N THR A 114 -3.09 6.44 -8.08
CA THR A 114 -3.20 6.88 -9.49
C THR A 114 -4.63 6.96 -9.99
N ILE A 115 -5.54 6.22 -9.35
CA ILE A 115 -6.96 6.22 -9.69
C ILE A 115 -7.85 6.40 -8.46
N SER A 116 -9.07 6.88 -8.68
CA SER A 116 -10.11 6.97 -7.67
C SER A 116 -11.43 6.44 -8.18
N MET A 117 -12.27 5.96 -7.26
CA MET A 117 -13.65 5.55 -7.49
C MET A 117 -14.50 6.07 -6.34
N ASN A 118 -15.77 6.38 -6.62
CA ASN A 118 -16.74 6.66 -5.56
C ASN A 118 -17.38 5.34 -5.11
N PHE A 119 -17.36 5.11 -3.81
CA PHE A 119 -18.11 4.03 -3.15
C PHE A 119 -19.36 4.64 -2.57
N ILE A 120 -20.52 4.17 -3.01
CA ILE A 120 -21.82 4.82 -2.79
C ILE A 120 -22.75 3.81 -2.16
N VAL A 121 -23.53 4.25 -1.19
CA VAL A 121 -24.61 3.42 -0.64
C VAL A 121 -25.58 3.03 -1.76
N ASN A 122 -25.96 1.75 -1.80
CA ASN A 122 -26.92 1.26 -2.78
C ASN A 122 -28.33 1.79 -2.41
N ASP A 123 -28.84 2.70 -3.21
CA ASP A 123 -30.18 3.31 -3.09
C ASP A 123 -31.20 2.73 -4.06
N SER A 124 -30.83 1.66 -4.79
CA SER A 124 -31.71 1.01 -5.75
C SER A 124 -32.87 0.28 -5.06
N PRO A 125 -33.99 -0.01 -5.78
CA PRO A 125 -35.10 -0.81 -5.24
C PRO A 125 -34.73 -2.25 -4.81
N LEU A 126 -33.52 -2.69 -5.17
CA LEU A 126 -32.98 -4.01 -4.84
C LEU A 126 -32.02 -3.97 -3.63
N ALA A 127 -31.83 -2.79 -3.02
CA ALA A 127 -30.93 -2.64 -1.88
C ALA A 127 -31.30 -3.58 -0.72
N GLY A 128 -30.29 -4.18 -0.10
CA GLY A 128 -30.42 -5.09 1.04
C GLY A 128 -30.84 -6.52 0.70
N LYS A 129 -30.84 -6.90 -0.59
CA LYS A 129 -31.15 -8.29 -1.00
C LYS A 129 -29.93 -9.21 -1.01
N GLU A 130 -28.76 -8.66 -1.29
CA GLU A 130 -27.51 -9.39 -1.46
C GLU A 130 -26.60 -9.29 -0.22
N GLY A 131 -26.55 -8.12 0.41
CA GLY A 131 -25.67 -7.82 1.53
C GLY A 131 -26.39 -7.55 2.85
N LYS A 132 -25.66 -7.75 3.97
CA LYS A 132 -26.11 -7.44 5.33
C LYS A 132 -25.81 -6.00 5.72
N TYR A 133 -24.71 -5.43 5.19
CA TYR A 133 -24.19 -4.11 5.55
C TYR A 133 -24.45 -3.14 4.41
N VAL A 134 -25.55 -2.39 4.51
CA VAL A 134 -26.09 -1.56 3.43
C VAL A 134 -26.13 -0.06 3.76
N THR A 135 -25.67 0.35 4.97
CA THR A 135 -25.75 1.74 5.41
C THR A 135 -24.43 2.48 5.22
N SER A 136 -24.51 3.80 5.07
CA SER A 136 -23.32 4.67 4.99
C SER A 136 -22.38 4.50 6.19
N ARG A 137 -22.92 4.32 7.38
CA ARG A 137 -22.12 4.07 8.57
C ARG A 137 -21.30 2.78 8.45
N HIS A 138 -21.91 1.67 8.04
CA HIS A 138 -21.20 0.41 7.84
C HIS A 138 -20.10 0.55 6.79
N LEU A 139 -20.41 1.21 5.66
CA LEU A 139 -19.47 1.45 4.58
C LEU A 139 -18.28 2.30 5.06
N ARG A 140 -18.56 3.40 5.76
CA ARG A 140 -17.56 4.28 6.35
C ARG A 140 -16.64 3.53 7.31
N ASP A 141 -17.22 2.84 8.30
CA ASP A 141 -16.45 2.15 9.34
C ASP A 141 -15.54 1.07 8.72
N ARG A 142 -16.02 0.39 7.68
CA ARG A 142 -15.21 -0.60 6.95
C ARG A 142 -14.06 0.03 6.17
N LEU A 143 -14.32 1.10 5.44
CA LEU A 143 -13.29 1.81 4.68
C LEU A 143 -12.22 2.43 5.60
N MET A 144 -12.64 3.04 6.72
CA MET A 144 -11.71 3.59 7.70
C MET A 144 -10.86 2.50 8.38
N ARG A 145 -11.42 1.32 8.59
CA ARG A 145 -10.66 0.17 9.11
C ARG A 145 -9.59 -0.30 8.13
N GLU A 146 -9.87 -0.28 6.81
CA GLU A 146 -8.89 -0.65 5.79
C GLU A 146 -7.65 0.26 5.82
N LEU A 147 -7.82 1.56 6.10
CA LEU A 147 -6.70 2.51 6.22
C LEU A 147 -5.69 2.16 7.33
N ASN A 148 -6.05 1.28 8.26
CA ASN A 148 -5.11 0.85 9.31
C ASN A 148 -4.07 -0.14 8.78
N THR A 149 -4.39 -0.87 7.73
CA THR A 149 -3.54 -1.92 7.13
C THR A 149 -3.03 -1.55 5.75
N ASP A 150 -3.85 -0.89 4.94
CA ASP A 150 -3.49 -0.47 3.58
C ASP A 150 -3.05 1.00 3.54
N VAL A 151 -1.75 1.19 3.55
CA VAL A 151 -1.12 2.53 3.55
C VAL A 151 -1.15 3.23 2.19
N SER A 152 -1.49 2.52 1.14
CA SER A 152 -1.60 3.07 -0.23
C SER A 152 -3.02 3.46 -0.62
N LEU A 153 -3.99 3.13 0.24
CA LEU A 153 -5.37 3.54 0.08
C LEU A 153 -5.59 4.93 0.67
N ARG A 154 -6.40 5.74 0.01
CA ARG A 154 -6.92 6.99 0.58
C ARG A 154 -8.44 6.97 0.51
N VAL A 155 -9.07 7.37 1.59
CA VAL A 155 -10.53 7.49 1.69
C VAL A 155 -10.85 8.92 2.09
N GLU A 156 -11.65 9.60 1.28
CA GLU A 156 -12.10 10.98 1.50
C GLU A 156 -13.63 10.98 1.58
N GLU A 157 -14.16 11.66 2.58
CA GLU A 157 -15.59 11.94 2.66
C GLU A 157 -15.94 12.99 1.59
N THR A 158 -17.08 12.82 0.94
CA THR A 158 -17.59 13.78 -0.04
C THR A 158 -18.67 14.67 0.59
N ASP A 159 -19.21 15.62 -0.17
CA ASP A 159 -20.33 16.45 0.28
C ASP A 159 -21.61 15.62 0.55
N SER A 160 -21.68 14.41 0.05
CA SER A 160 -22.75 13.45 0.33
C SER A 160 -22.33 12.47 1.43
N ALA A 161 -23.15 12.35 2.47
CA ALA A 161 -22.90 11.38 3.56
C ALA A 161 -22.93 9.91 3.12
N ASP A 162 -23.48 9.61 1.95
CA ASP A 162 -23.65 8.27 1.40
C ASP A 162 -22.60 7.94 0.31
N CYS A 163 -21.61 8.82 0.12
CA CYS A 163 -20.59 8.68 -0.92
C CYS A 163 -19.19 8.92 -0.34
N PHE A 164 -18.28 8.00 -0.62
CA PHE A 164 -16.87 8.05 -0.21
C PHE A 164 -15.98 7.95 -1.44
N LYS A 165 -15.05 8.90 -1.61
CA LYS A 165 -14.04 8.83 -2.65
C LYS A 165 -12.87 7.98 -2.17
N VAL A 166 -12.66 6.87 -2.86
CA VAL A 166 -11.62 5.89 -2.54
C VAL A 166 -10.57 5.91 -3.63
N SER A 167 -9.33 6.17 -3.26
CA SER A 167 -8.20 6.27 -4.19
C SER A 167 -7.19 5.17 -3.92
N GLY A 168 -6.71 4.53 -4.97
CA GLY A 168 -5.77 3.41 -4.90
C GLY A 168 -4.71 3.45 -5.98
N ARG A 169 -3.74 2.55 -5.89
CA ARG A 169 -2.61 2.46 -6.83
C ARG A 169 -2.99 2.01 -8.23
N GLY A 170 -4.15 1.37 -8.39
CA GLY A 170 -4.61 0.87 -9.67
C GLY A 170 -5.93 0.13 -9.58
N GLU A 171 -6.46 -0.28 -10.74
CA GLU A 171 -7.76 -0.95 -10.84
C GLU A 171 -7.82 -2.26 -10.05
N LEU A 172 -6.77 -3.09 -10.17
CA LEU A 172 -6.70 -4.36 -9.44
C LEU A 172 -6.75 -4.15 -7.92
N HIS A 173 -6.07 -3.13 -7.41
CA HIS A 173 -6.06 -2.80 -5.99
C HIS A 173 -7.48 -2.51 -5.47
N LEU A 174 -8.22 -1.62 -6.15
CA LEU A 174 -9.60 -1.29 -5.77
C LEU A 174 -10.57 -2.46 -6.01
N SER A 175 -10.35 -3.26 -7.06
CA SER A 175 -11.17 -4.44 -7.34
C SER A 175 -11.03 -5.52 -6.26
N VAL A 176 -9.83 -5.72 -5.72
CA VAL A 176 -9.61 -6.64 -4.59
C VAL A 176 -10.31 -6.15 -3.33
N LEU A 177 -10.24 -4.84 -3.04
CA LEU A 177 -10.97 -4.25 -1.93
C LEU A 177 -12.48 -4.45 -2.07
N ILE A 178 -13.05 -4.16 -3.25
CA ILE A 178 -14.47 -4.34 -3.54
C ILE A 178 -14.88 -5.81 -3.33
N GLU A 179 -14.11 -6.75 -3.85
CA GLU A 179 -14.41 -8.18 -3.72
C GLU A 179 -14.31 -8.67 -2.27
N ASN A 180 -13.32 -8.22 -1.52
CA ASN A 180 -13.21 -8.54 -0.10
C ASN A 180 -14.42 -8.01 0.69
N MET A 181 -14.82 -6.76 0.46
CA MET A 181 -16.00 -6.17 1.11
C MET A 181 -17.27 -6.91 0.72
N ARG A 182 -17.42 -7.29 -0.56
CA ARG A 182 -18.55 -8.10 -1.03
C ARG A 182 -18.62 -9.45 -0.28
N ARG A 183 -17.51 -10.15 -0.14
CA ARG A 183 -17.42 -11.43 0.61
C ARG A 183 -17.72 -11.28 2.09
N GLU A 184 -17.40 -10.14 2.68
CA GLU A 184 -17.74 -9.80 4.08
C GLU A 184 -19.24 -9.49 4.24
N GLY A 185 -20.01 -9.34 3.14
CA GLY A 185 -21.44 -9.09 3.15
C GLY A 185 -21.81 -7.61 3.05
N TYR A 186 -20.91 -6.76 2.59
CA TYR A 186 -21.22 -5.36 2.25
C TYR A 186 -21.86 -5.28 0.88
N GLU A 187 -22.90 -4.45 0.77
CA GLU A 187 -23.58 -4.12 -0.48
C GLU A 187 -23.49 -2.62 -0.71
N PHE A 188 -22.92 -2.24 -1.83
CA PHE A 188 -22.69 -0.85 -2.22
C PHE A 188 -22.52 -0.75 -3.73
N ALA A 189 -22.66 0.45 -4.28
CA ALA A 189 -22.39 0.77 -5.67
C ALA A 189 -21.02 1.42 -5.82
N VAL A 190 -20.42 1.31 -7.00
CA VAL A 190 -19.17 1.99 -7.34
C VAL A 190 -19.32 2.79 -8.63
N SER A 191 -18.64 3.94 -8.70
CA SER A 191 -18.54 4.70 -9.93
C SER A 191 -17.52 4.10 -10.89
N LYS A 192 -17.42 4.64 -12.09
CA LYS A 192 -16.28 4.39 -12.96
C LYS A 192 -14.99 4.90 -12.30
N ALA A 193 -13.87 4.20 -12.58
CA ALA A 193 -12.57 4.67 -12.15
C ALA A 193 -12.19 5.95 -12.90
N GLU A 194 -11.67 6.91 -12.15
CA GLU A 194 -11.13 8.18 -12.66
C GLU A 194 -9.66 8.28 -12.34
N VAL A 195 -8.87 8.75 -13.30
CA VAL A 195 -7.43 8.96 -13.10
C VAL A 195 -7.21 10.21 -12.26
N LEU A 196 -6.34 10.10 -11.28
CA LEU A 196 -5.89 11.22 -10.47
C LEU A 196 -4.80 11.98 -11.22
N TYR A 197 -5.04 13.26 -11.45
CA TYR A 197 -4.08 14.15 -12.08
C TYR A 197 -3.33 14.95 -11.03
N HIS A 198 -2.03 15.11 -11.25
CA HIS A 198 -1.20 16.03 -10.49
C HIS A 198 -1.04 17.34 -11.26
N TYR A 199 -0.68 18.41 -10.56
CA TYR A 199 -0.35 19.68 -11.17
C TYR A 199 1.06 20.08 -10.76
N ASP A 200 1.87 20.53 -11.72
CA ASP A 200 3.19 21.07 -11.46
C ASP A 200 3.12 22.45 -10.79
N GLU A 201 4.27 23.00 -10.39
CA GLU A 201 4.35 24.33 -9.79
C GLU A 201 3.84 25.47 -10.71
N LYS A 202 3.76 25.20 -12.02
CA LYS A 202 3.27 26.12 -13.04
C LYS A 202 1.80 25.93 -13.36
N GLY A 203 1.14 24.97 -12.71
CA GLY A 203 -0.28 24.64 -12.91
C GLY A 203 -0.55 23.78 -14.16
N HIS A 204 0.47 23.15 -14.77
CA HIS A 204 0.25 22.21 -15.86
C HIS A 204 -0.23 20.87 -15.30
N LYS A 205 -1.22 20.31 -15.95
CA LYS A 205 -1.81 19.04 -15.62
C LYS A 205 -0.86 17.89 -15.98
N LEU A 206 -0.45 17.12 -14.99
CA LEU A 206 0.39 15.93 -15.14
C LEU A 206 -0.49 14.69 -15.04
N GLU A 207 -0.34 13.78 -16.00
CA GLU A 207 -0.99 12.49 -16.03
C GLU A 207 -0.02 11.40 -15.56
N PRO A 208 -0.45 10.45 -14.68
CA PRO A 208 0.40 9.34 -14.29
C PRO A 208 0.69 8.44 -15.50
N MET A 209 1.98 8.13 -15.70
CA MET A 209 2.47 7.21 -16.71
C MET A 209 2.94 5.92 -16.06
N GLU A 210 2.70 4.80 -16.71
CA GLU A 210 3.12 3.48 -16.24
C GLU A 210 4.08 2.83 -17.23
N GLN A 211 5.12 2.21 -16.69
CA GLN A 211 6.00 1.34 -17.44
C GLN A 211 5.46 -0.09 -17.34
N VAL A 212 5.11 -0.66 -18.48
CA VAL A 212 4.42 -1.95 -18.55
C VAL A 212 5.30 -2.95 -19.27
N TYR A 213 5.48 -4.12 -18.64
CA TYR A 213 6.18 -5.25 -19.24
C TYR A 213 5.15 -6.35 -19.53
N ILE A 214 5.11 -6.81 -20.80
CA ILE A 214 4.17 -7.81 -21.27
C ILE A 214 4.95 -8.95 -21.92
N ASP A 215 4.85 -10.14 -21.35
CA ASP A 215 5.34 -11.36 -21.97
C ASP A 215 4.20 -12.02 -22.74
N VAL A 216 4.35 -12.13 -24.06
CA VAL A 216 3.31 -12.61 -24.95
C VAL A 216 3.91 -13.59 -25.98
N PRO A 217 3.18 -14.64 -26.43
CA PRO A 217 3.62 -15.45 -27.56
C PRO A 217 3.87 -14.57 -28.79
N GLU A 218 4.93 -14.86 -29.53
CA GLU A 218 5.39 -14.05 -30.67
C GLU A 218 4.28 -13.77 -31.69
N GLU A 219 3.41 -14.73 -31.94
CA GLU A 219 2.27 -14.63 -32.88
C GLU A 219 1.26 -13.53 -32.48
N PHE A 220 1.16 -13.18 -31.19
CA PHE A 220 0.23 -12.16 -30.68
C PHE A 220 0.90 -10.80 -30.40
N ALA A 221 2.22 -10.71 -30.52
CA ALA A 221 2.95 -9.48 -30.21
C ALA A 221 2.45 -8.27 -31.03
N GLY A 222 2.18 -8.46 -32.33
CA GLY A 222 1.63 -7.43 -33.20
C GLY A 222 0.27 -6.91 -32.75
N ASN A 223 -0.62 -7.79 -32.32
CA ASN A 223 -1.95 -7.41 -31.83
C ASN A 223 -1.88 -6.59 -30.55
N VAL A 224 -0.96 -6.94 -29.63
CA VAL A 224 -0.74 -6.17 -28.38
C VAL A 224 -0.18 -4.80 -28.71
N ILE A 225 0.80 -4.71 -29.61
CA ILE A 225 1.41 -3.43 -30.01
C ILE A 225 0.34 -2.50 -30.62
N GLU A 226 -0.50 -3.01 -31.52
CA GLU A 226 -1.57 -2.22 -32.14
C GLU A 226 -2.55 -1.70 -31.08
N LYS A 227 -3.06 -2.59 -30.20
CA LYS A 227 -4.05 -2.23 -29.17
C LYS A 227 -3.53 -1.22 -28.15
N LEU A 228 -2.28 -1.37 -27.72
CA LEU A 228 -1.67 -0.41 -26.78
C LEU A 228 -1.33 0.91 -27.47
N GLY A 229 -0.91 0.88 -28.75
CA GLY A 229 -0.69 2.08 -29.55
C GLY A 229 -1.96 2.93 -29.68
N GLN A 230 -3.13 2.32 -29.94
CA GLN A 230 -4.42 3.00 -29.98
C GLN A 230 -4.77 3.68 -28.64
N ARG A 231 -4.20 3.23 -27.53
CA ARG A 231 -4.38 3.75 -26.18
C ARG A 231 -3.27 4.71 -25.74
N LYS A 232 -2.49 5.21 -26.71
CA LYS A 232 -1.36 6.11 -26.48
C LYS A 232 -0.17 5.46 -25.74
N GLY A 233 -0.04 4.13 -25.83
CA GLY A 233 1.15 3.44 -25.37
C GLY A 233 2.27 3.59 -26.40
N GLU A 234 3.47 3.93 -25.92
CA GLU A 234 4.69 3.99 -26.68
C GLU A 234 5.52 2.74 -26.42
N LEU A 235 5.85 1.98 -27.49
CA LEU A 235 6.73 0.83 -27.39
C LEU A 235 8.16 1.34 -27.17
N VAL A 236 8.72 1.04 -26.00
CA VAL A 236 10.08 1.44 -25.62
C VAL A 236 11.10 0.39 -26.07
N ASN A 237 10.77 -0.89 -25.88
CA ASN A 237 11.68 -1.99 -26.15
C ASN A 237 10.91 -3.28 -26.48
N MET A 238 11.57 -4.16 -27.24
CA MET A 238 11.08 -5.48 -27.56
C MET A 238 12.24 -6.47 -27.54
N THR A 239 12.14 -7.49 -26.69
CA THR A 239 13.20 -8.49 -26.54
C THR A 239 12.64 -9.90 -26.68
N PRO A 240 13.34 -10.82 -27.37
CA PRO A 240 12.97 -12.23 -27.38
C PRO A 240 13.01 -12.80 -25.97
N GLY A 241 11.94 -13.49 -25.56
CA GLY A 241 11.86 -14.24 -24.33
C GLY A 241 12.24 -15.71 -24.50
N HIS A 242 12.03 -16.51 -23.47
CA HIS A 242 12.23 -17.95 -23.54
C HIS A 242 11.00 -18.64 -24.14
N SER A 243 11.22 -19.76 -24.84
CA SER A 243 10.14 -20.63 -25.34
C SER A 243 9.14 -20.00 -26.31
N GLY A 244 9.60 -19.12 -27.23
CA GLY A 244 8.74 -18.53 -28.26
C GLY A 244 7.84 -17.40 -27.73
N THR A 245 8.21 -16.78 -26.62
CA THR A 245 7.60 -15.54 -26.13
C THR A 245 8.42 -14.34 -26.50
N THR A 246 7.77 -13.17 -26.55
CA THR A 246 8.40 -11.87 -26.73
C THR A 246 8.02 -10.98 -25.57
N ARG A 247 9.00 -10.32 -24.96
CA ARG A 247 8.77 -9.30 -23.95
C ARG A 247 8.67 -7.93 -24.61
N LEU A 248 7.55 -7.28 -24.41
CA LEU A 248 7.26 -5.93 -24.85
C LEU A 248 7.31 -4.98 -23.64
N GLU A 249 7.99 -3.85 -23.81
CA GLU A 249 8.08 -2.79 -22.80
C GLU A 249 7.42 -1.53 -23.35
N PHE A 250 6.42 -1.03 -22.61
CA PHE A 250 5.65 0.16 -22.98
C PHE A 250 5.70 1.23 -21.91
N MET A 251 5.69 2.48 -22.34
CA MET A 251 5.25 3.62 -21.53
C MET A 251 3.84 3.99 -21.95
N ILE A 252 2.90 3.97 -21.01
CA ILE A 252 1.47 4.19 -21.31
C ILE A 252 0.82 5.02 -20.21
N PRO A 253 -0.08 5.98 -20.55
CA PRO A 253 -0.90 6.65 -19.55
C PRO A 253 -1.75 5.65 -18.76
N SER A 254 -1.84 5.81 -17.42
CA SER A 254 -2.62 4.89 -16.55
C SER A 254 -4.06 4.69 -17.03
N ARG A 255 -4.69 5.72 -17.61
CA ARG A 255 -6.03 5.60 -18.24
C ARG A 255 -6.09 4.59 -19.38
N GLY A 256 -4.96 4.36 -20.09
CA GLY A 256 -4.87 3.41 -21.18
C GLY A 256 -4.91 1.95 -20.72
N LEU A 257 -4.65 1.69 -19.43
CA LEU A 257 -4.69 0.35 -18.82
C LEU A 257 -6.02 0.03 -18.14
N ILE A 258 -6.84 1.03 -17.83
CA ILE A 258 -8.16 0.81 -17.24
C ILE A 258 -9.03 -0.04 -18.17
N LEU A 259 -9.61 -1.12 -17.64
CA LEU A 259 -10.46 -2.10 -18.35
C LEU A 259 -9.77 -2.86 -19.50
N SER A 260 -8.44 -2.77 -19.62
CA SER A 260 -7.76 -3.28 -20.82
C SER A 260 -7.24 -4.71 -20.70
N LEU A 261 -6.87 -5.17 -19.51
CA LEU A 261 -6.28 -6.50 -19.34
C LEU A 261 -7.25 -7.64 -19.67
N ILE A 262 -8.56 -7.42 -19.57
CA ILE A 262 -9.59 -8.40 -19.92
C ILE A 262 -9.80 -8.51 -21.43
N HIS A 263 -9.52 -7.43 -22.18
CA HIS A 263 -9.81 -7.35 -23.63
C HIS A 263 -8.58 -7.49 -24.52
N ILE A 264 -7.40 -7.63 -23.94
CA ILE A 264 -6.16 -7.91 -24.66
C ILE A 264 -5.86 -9.40 -24.69
#